data_7e647bfdf10c827dc66f5db41a43fe70
#
_entry.id   7e647bfdf10c827dc66f5db41a43fe70
#
_cell.length_a   1.000
_cell.length_b   1.000
_cell.length_c   1.000
_cell.angle_alpha   90.00
_cell.angle_beta   90.00
_cell.angle_gamma   90.00
#
_symmetry.space_group_name_H-M   'P 1'
#
loop_
_entity.id
_entity.type
_entity.pdbx_description
1 polymer ?
#
loop_
_entity_poly.entity_id
_entity_poly.type
_entity_poly.pdbx_seq_one_letter_code
_entity_poly.pdbx_strand_id
1 'polypeptide(L)'
;MATPVLIIGKSGAGKSTSLRNCAGNDDWNLIRVLDKPLPFKGKINGWPTDNYLEVMKCLAASKAHNIVIDDAGYLITNTFMRGHSSTGSGNAQFQFYNQMADNFWNLIMFIINKLPQNKIVYMMMHEQQDDFGNIRPKTIGKLLDEKVTIEGMFTIVLRAVKDSQGYAFITQSEDMAVSKSPMGMFESERIDNDMKLVEEAIRSYYEIPVQEAAK
;
A
#
# COMPACT_ATOMS: atom_id res chain seq x y z
N MET A 1 -10.68 9.58 10.67
CA MET A 1 -10.11 9.18 9.36
C MET A 1 -9.08 8.10 9.58
N ALA A 2 -9.13 7.00 8.82
CA ALA A 2 -8.10 5.98 8.90
C ALA A 2 -6.74 6.54 8.47
N THR A 3 -5.65 5.90 8.89
CA THR A 3 -4.29 6.27 8.50
C THR A 3 -3.86 5.45 7.28
N PRO A 4 -3.80 6.03 6.07
CA PRO A 4 -3.26 5.35 4.91
C PRO A 4 -1.73 5.39 4.96
N VAL A 5 -1.10 4.25 4.68
CA VAL A 5 0.36 4.08 4.59
C VAL A 5 0.69 3.48 3.23
N LEU A 6 1.62 4.09 2.51
CA LEU A 6 2.13 3.55 1.26
C LEU A 6 3.47 2.84 1.50
N ILE A 7 3.60 1.63 0.99
CA ILE A 7 4.87 0.88 1.01
C ILE A 7 5.27 0.58 -0.42
N ILE A 8 6.39 1.14 -0.85
CA ILE A 8 6.93 0.90 -2.19
C ILE A 8 8.21 0.05 -2.12
N GLY A 9 8.59 -0.56 -3.21
CA GLY A 9 9.85 -1.29 -3.31
C GLY A 9 9.91 -2.21 -4.52
N LYS A 10 11.12 -2.60 -4.91
CA LYS A 10 11.37 -3.56 -6.00
C LYS A 10 10.75 -4.92 -5.68
N SER A 11 10.59 -5.75 -6.70
CA SER A 11 10.30 -7.17 -6.48
C SER A 11 11.41 -7.80 -5.65
N GLY A 12 11.02 -8.59 -4.62
CA GLY A 12 11.98 -9.21 -3.71
C GLY A 12 12.58 -8.29 -2.63
N ALA A 13 12.17 -7.02 -2.55
CA ALA A 13 12.65 -6.08 -1.53
C ALA A 13 12.07 -6.29 -0.12
N GLY A 14 11.19 -7.28 0.06
CA GLY A 14 10.68 -7.62 1.39
C GLY A 14 9.31 -7.02 1.73
N LYS A 15 8.59 -6.39 0.82
CA LYS A 15 7.24 -5.84 1.11
C LYS A 15 6.33 -6.85 1.79
N SER A 16 5.98 -7.94 1.11
CA SER A 16 5.11 -8.97 1.71
C SER A 16 5.81 -9.76 2.84
N THR A 17 7.14 -9.92 2.79
CA THR A 17 7.92 -10.60 3.85
C THR A 17 7.85 -9.87 5.19
N SER A 18 7.69 -8.56 5.18
CA SER A 18 7.57 -7.76 6.40
C SER A 18 6.35 -8.11 7.27
N LEU A 19 5.36 -8.79 6.69
CA LEU A 19 4.15 -9.25 7.37
C LEU A 19 4.37 -10.54 8.19
N ARG A 20 5.55 -11.16 8.14
CA ARG A 20 5.80 -12.47 8.75
C ARG A 20 5.44 -12.55 10.24
N ASN A 21 5.67 -11.50 10.98
CA ASN A 21 5.37 -11.41 12.41
C ASN A 21 3.90 -11.01 12.70
N CYS A 22 3.11 -10.70 11.68
CA CYS A 22 1.67 -10.45 11.77
C CYS A 22 0.85 -11.74 11.59
N ALA A 23 1.48 -12.86 11.19
CA ALA A 23 0.80 -14.12 10.98
C ALA A 23 0.16 -14.64 12.28
N GLY A 24 -1.09 -15.11 12.18
CA GLY A 24 -1.85 -15.61 13.32
C GLY A 24 -2.44 -14.52 14.23
N ASN A 25 -2.26 -13.27 13.92
CA ASN A 25 -2.85 -12.14 14.65
C ASN A 25 -4.17 -11.71 13.99
N ASP A 26 -5.29 -11.83 14.71
CA ASP A 26 -6.63 -11.51 14.21
C ASP A 26 -6.85 -10.00 13.98
N ASP A 27 -5.98 -9.15 14.53
CA ASP A 27 -6.02 -7.70 14.28
C ASP A 27 -5.36 -7.28 12.97
N TRP A 28 -4.96 -8.27 12.16
CA TRP A 28 -4.41 -8.08 10.82
C TRP A 28 -5.25 -8.79 9.77
N ASN A 29 -5.68 -8.06 8.75
CA ASN A 29 -6.29 -8.62 7.55
C ASN A 29 -5.48 -8.30 6.30
N LEU A 30 -5.51 -9.22 5.34
CA LEU A 30 -4.75 -9.13 4.10
C LEU A 30 -5.66 -9.25 2.89
N ILE A 31 -5.72 -8.21 2.07
CA ILE A 31 -6.33 -8.24 0.74
C ILE A 31 -5.23 -8.57 -0.25
N ARG A 32 -5.31 -9.78 -0.85
CA ARG A 32 -4.36 -10.24 -1.86
C ARG A 32 -4.87 -9.90 -3.25
N VAL A 33 -4.31 -8.87 -3.87
CA VAL A 33 -4.68 -8.49 -5.24
C VAL A 33 -4.23 -9.56 -6.23
N LEU A 34 -3.05 -10.13 -6.00
CA LEU A 34 -2.62 -11.36 -6.63
C LEU A 34 -2.72 -12.49 -5.60
N ASP A 35 -3.56 -13.50 -5.87
CA ASP A 35 -3.76 -14.65 -4.96
C ASP A 35 -2.59 -15.64 -5.06
N LYS A 36 -1.42 -15.20 -4.63
CA LYS A 36 -0.19 -16.00 -4.58
C LYS A 36 0.18 -16.38 -3.15
N PRO A 37 0.95 -17.46 -2.94
CA PRO A 37 1.44 -17.85 -1.61
C PRO A 37 2.26 -16.74 -0.95
N LEU A 38 2.11 -16.59 0.36
CA LEU A 38 2.95 -15.67 1.14
C LEU A 38 4.40 -16.16 1.20
N PRO A 39 5.40 -15.26 1.22
CA PRO A 39 6.81 -15.63 1.23
C PRO A 39 7.33 -16.04 2.63
N PHE A 40 6.44 -16.47 3.54
CA PHE A 40 6.75 -16.92 4.89
C PHE A 40 5.75 -17.97 5.35
N LYS A 41 6.10 -18.68 6.44
CA LYS A 41 5.20 -19.66 7.07
C LYS A 41 4.17 -18.93 7.94
N GLY A 42 2.92 -19.35 7.85
CA GLY A 42 1.81 -18.78 8.60
C GLY A 42 0.70 -18.26 7.70
N LYS A 43 -0.37 -17.78 8.31
CA LYS A 43 -1.55 -17.24 7.62
C LYS A 43 -1.94 -15.91 8.23
N ILE A 44 -2.41 -15.00 7.39
CA ILE A 44 -3.10 -13.79 7.77
C ILE A 44 -4.50 -13.89 7.17
N ASN A 45 -5.52 -13.65 7.99
CA ASN A 45 -6.91 -13.67 7.55
C ASN A 45 -7.15 -12.58 6.49
N GLY A 46 -8.05 -12.85 5.54
CA GLY A 46 -8.36 -11.85 4.52
C GLY A 46 -8.95 -12.43 3.24
N TRP A 47 -8.87 -11.67 2.16
CA TRP A 47 -9.61 -11.93 0.92
C TRP A 47 -8.71 -11.83 -0.32
N PRO A 48 -8.82 -12.79 -1.25
CA PRO A 48 -8.24 -12.63 -2.58
C PRO A 48 -9.23 -11.85 -3.45
N THR A 49 -8.87 -10.66 -3.89
CA THR A 49 -9.68 -9.86 -4.84
C THR A 49 -8.86 -8.77 -5.50
N ASP A 50 -9.10 -8.55 -6.79
CA ASP A 50 -8.57 -7.43 -7.58
C ASP A 50 -9.67 -6.51 -8.12
N ASN A 51 -10.88 -6.60 -7.55
CA ASN A 51 -12.01 -5.75 -7.85
C ASN A 51 -12.08 -4.58 -6.86
N TYR A 52 -12.05 -3.34 -7.33
CA TYR A 52 -12.06 -2.14 -6.48
C TYR A 52 -13.25 -2.07 -5.51
N LEU A 53 -14.45 -2.42 -5.98
CA LEU A 53 -15.65 -2.38 -5.13
C LEU A 53 -15.59 -3.45 -4.04
N GLU A 54 -15.08 -4.63 -4.36
CA GLU A 54 -14.89 -5.70 -3.37
C GLU A 54 -13.80 -5.34 -2.37
N VAL A 55 -12.68 -4.75 -2.83
CA VAL A 55 -11.64 -4.21 -1.92
C VAL A 55 -12.26 -3.23 -0.93
N MET A 56 -13.04 -2.26 -1.41
CA MET A 56 -13.71 -1.29 -0.51
C MET A 56 -14.70 -1.97 0.45
N LYS A 57 -15.45 -2.98 0.00
CA LYS A 57 -16.34 -3.77 0.88
C LYS A 57 -15.54 -4.53 1.95
N CYS A 58 -14.43 -5.17 1.58
CA CYS A 58 -13.55 -5.87 2.52
C CYS A 58 -12.96 -4.91 3.57
N LEU A 59 -12.50 -3.74 3.13
CA LEU A 59 -12.01 -2.69 4.03
C LEU A 59 -13.08 -2.24 5.04
N ALA A 60 -14.31 -2.02 4.58
CA ALA A 60 -15.42 -1.61 5.45
C ALA A 60 -15.86 -2.72 6.40
N ALA A 61 -15.91 -3.96 5.94
CA ALA A 61 -16.39 -5.11 6.71
C ALA A 61 -15.34 -5.67 7.69
N SER A 62 -14.06 -5.39 7.47
CA SER A 62 -12.98 -5.88 8.33
C SER A 62 -13.18 -5.39 9.77
N LYS A 63 -13.04 -6.31 10.73
CA LYS A 63 -12.97 -5.99 12.16
C LYS A 63 -11.54 -5.67 12.61
N ALA A 64 -10.53 -6.12 11.86
CA ALA A 64 -9.13 -5.84 12.13
C ALA A 64 -8.83 -4.35 12.01
N HIS A 65 -7.93 -3.85 12.85
CA HIS A 65 -7.48 -2.46 12.80
C HIS A 65 -6.38 -2.23 11.77
N ASN A 66 -5.65 -3.29 11.42
CA ASN A 66 -4.56 -3.27 10.46
C ASN A 66 -4.98 -4.03 9.21
N ILE A 67 -5.05 -3.35 8.07
CA ILE A 67 -5.46 -3.96 6.82
C ILE A 67 -4.41 -3.68 5.76
N VAL A 68 -3.93 -4.74 5.13
CA VAL A 68 -2.93 -4.65 4.06
C VAL A 68 -3.59 -4.93 2.72
N ILE A 69 -3.31 -4.11 1.73
CA ILE A 69 -3.61 -4.37 0.32
C ILE A 69 -2.27 -4.74 -0.34
N ASP A 70 -1.98 -6.03 -0.40
CA ASP A 70 -0.72 -6.51 -1.00
C ASP A 70 -0.81 -6.50 -2.52
N ASP A 71 0.27 -6.06 -3.14
CA ASP A 71 0.37 -5.88 -4.59
C ASP A 71 -0.69 -4.89 -5.16
N ALA A 72 -1.04 -3.82 -4.43
CA ALA A 72 -2.09 -2.87 -4.78
C ALA A 72 -1.94 -2.25 -6.19
N GLY A 73 -0.72 -2.12 -6.71
CA GLY A 73 -0.48 -1.65 -8.08
C GLY A 73 -1.09 -2.55 -9.16
N TYR A 74 -1.30 -3.84 -8.86
CA TYR A 74 -1.96 -4.76 -9.80
C TYR A 74 -3.47 -4.53 -9.94
N LEU A 75 -4.10 -3.76 -9.06
CA LEU A 75 -5.47 -3.27 -9.31
C LEU A 75 -5.54 -2.47 -10.61
N ILE A 76 -4.54 -1.61 -10.84
CA ILE A 76 -4.43 -0.84 -12.08
C ILE A 76 -4.03 -1.76 -13.24
N THR A 77 -2.98 -2.56 -13.04
CA THR A 77 -2.44 -3.44 -14.09
C THR A 77 -3.45 -4.45 -14.59
N ASN A 78 -4.18 -5.12 -13.69
CA ASN A 78 -5.18 -6.11 -14.06
C ASN A 78 -6.37 -5.47 -14.79
N THR A 79 -6.81 -4.27 -14.34
CA THR A 79 -7.85 -3.50 -15.05
C THR A 79 -7.38 -3.17 -16.46
N PHE A 80 -6.15 -2.67 -16.62
CA PHE A 80 -5.57 -2.39 -17.93
C PHE A 80 -5.51 -3.62 -18.82
N MET A 81 -4.94 -4.72 -18.32
CA MET A 81 -4.76 -5.95 -19.10
C MET A 81 -6.07 -6.60 -19.54
N ARG A 82 -7.15 -6.46 -18.78
CA ARG A 82 -8.49 -6.96 -19.16
C ARG A 82 -9.19 -6.08 -20.18
N GLY A 83 -8.94 -4.79 -20.20
CA GLY A 83 -9.71 -3.84 -20.99
C GLY A 83 -9.00 -3.26 -22.23
N HIS A 84 -7.66 -3.18 -22.22
CA HIS A 84 -6.93 -2.43 -23.26
C HIS A 84 -7.15 -2.95 -24.69
N SER A 85 -7.31 -4.27 -24.88
CA SER A 85 -7.51 -4.88 -26.21
C SER A 85 -8.93 -4.73 -26.76
N SER A 86 -9.93 -4.54 -25.89
CA SER A 86 -11.32 -4.37 -26.25
C SER A 86 -11.75 -2.89 -26.27
N THR A 87 -10.91 -2.01 -25.77
CA THR A 87 -11.16 -0.56 -25.79
C THR A 87 -10.86 -0.01 -27.18
N GLY A 88 -11.81 0.70 -27.77
CA GLY A 88 -11.62 1.38 -29.06
C GLY A 88 -10.48 2.41 -29.02
N SER A 89 -10.12 2.94 -30.19
CA SER A 89 -9.09 3.98 -30.32
C SER A 89 -9.64 5.39 -29.99
N GLY A 90 -8.76 6.36 -29.83
CA GLY A 90 -9.10 7.77 -29.65
C GLY A 90 -9.78 8.05 -28.30
N ASN A 91 -10.95 8.66 -28.33
CA ASN A 91 -11.68 9.09 -27.14
C ASN A 91 -12.01 7.93 -26.17
N ALA A 92 -12.35 6.75 -26.68
CA ALA A 92 -12.65 5.60 -25.85
C ALA A 92 -11.43 5.13 -25.04
N GLN A 93 -10.27 5.12 -25.69
CA GLN A 93 -9.00 4.80 -25.02
C GLN A 93 -8.67 5.83 -23.94
N PHE A 94 -8.83 7.11 -24.22
CA PHE A 94 -8.60 8.18 -23.24
C PHE A 94 -9.53 8.05 -22.03
N GLN A 95 -10.82 7.81 -22.26
CA GLN A 95 -11.79 7.56 -21.17
C GLN A 95 -11.44 6.35 -20.33
N PHE A 96 -10.96 5.27 -20.94
CA PHE A 96 -10.54 4.08 -20.21
C PHE A 96 -9.36 4.34 -19.25
N TYR A 97 -8.34 5.08 -19.71
CA TYR A 97 -7.24 5.49 -18.83
C TYR A 97 -7.70 6.39 -17.69
N ASN A 98 -8.59 7.33 -17.96
CA ASN A 98 -9.14 8.20 -16.92
C ASN A 98 -9.93 7.38 -15.88
N GLN A 99 -10.77 6.44 -16.31
CA GLN A 99 -11.53 5.60 -15.40
C GLN A 99 -10.62 4.72 -14.52
N MET A 100 -9.51 4.19 -15.05
CA MET A 100 -8.54 3.44 -14.24
C MET A 100 -7.93 4.34 -13.16
N ALA A 101 -7.57 5.57 -13.51
CA ALA A 101 -7.03 6.53 -12.57
C ALA A 101 -8.05 6.93 -11.50
N ASP A 102 -9.29 7.21 -11.91
CA ASP A 102 -10.39 7.54 -11.01
C ASP A 102 -10.68 6.40 -10.01
N ASN A 103 -10.66 5.14 -10.47
CA ASN A 103 -10.90 4.00 -9.60
C ASN A 103 -9.82 3.89 -8.51
N PHE A 104 -8.55 4.07 -8.86
CA PHE A 104 -7.46 4.01 -7.89
C PHE A 104 -7.48 5.19 -6.93
N TRP A 105 -7.70 6.40 -7.44
CA TRP A 105 -7.87 7.59 -6.63
C TRP A 105 -9.06 7.45 -5.67
N ASN A 106 -10.22 6.98 -6.14
CA ASN A 106 -11.40 6.75 -5.33
C ASN A 106 -11.16 5.73 -4.20
N LEU A 107 -10.35 4.68 -4.44
CA LEU A 107 -9.97 3.73 -3.39
C LEU A 107 -9.19 4.44 -2.27
N ILE A 108 -8.20 5.27 -2.62
CA ILE A 108 -7.43 6.01 -1.62
C ILE A 108 -8.33 7.00 -0.86
N MET A 109 -9.19 7.73 -1.58
CA MET A 109 -10.15 8.65 -0.94
C MET A 109 -11.18 7.93 -0.07
N PHE A 110 -11.58 6.70 -0.42
CA PHE A 110 -12.42 5.86 0.43
C PHE A 110 -11.70 5.51 1.74
N ILE A 111 -10.43 5.11 1.68
CA ILE A 111 -9.62 4.82 2.88
C ILE A 111 -9.56 6.05 3.78
N ILE A 112 -9.23 7.20 3.21
CA ILE A 112 -9.08 8.45 3.96
C ILE A 112 -10.41 8.89 4.59
N ASN A 113 -11.50 8.90 3.83
CA ASN A 113 -12.73 9.61 4.23
C ASN A 113 -13.80 8.71 4.84
N LYS A 114 -13.78 7.40 4.60
CA LYS A 114 -14.88 6.50 4.95
C LYS A 114 -14.55 5.49 6.04
N LEU A 115 -13.28 5.22 6.29
CA LEU A 115 -12.89 4.25 7.31
C LEU A 115 -12.70 4.92 8.68
N PRO A 116 -12.96 4.19 9.78
CA PRO A 116 -12.81 4.70 11.14
C PRO A 116 -11.35 5.04 11.48
N GLN A 117 -11.18 5.97 12.42
CA GLN A 117 -9.88 6.54 12.80
C GLN A 117 -8.91 5.53 13.42
N ASN A 118 -9.42 4.46 14.01
CA ASN A 118 -8.60 3.42 14.63
C ASN A 118 -8.01 2.41 13.63
N LYS A 119 -8.29 2.58 12.32
CA LYS A 119 -7.76 1.71 11.26
C LYS A 119 -6.51 2.30 10.63
N ILE A 120 -5.55 1.42 10.36
CA ILE A 120 -4.38 1.69 9.53
C ILE A 120 -4.49 0.81 8.28
N VAL A 121 -4.39 1.41 7.10
CA VAL A 121 -4.46 0.69 5.82
C VAL A 121 -3.15 0.84 5.08
N TYR A 122 -2.46 -0.27 4.88
CA TYR A 122 -1.18 -0.34 4.21
C TYR A 122 -1.38 -0.76 2.74
N MET A 123 -0.97 0.08 1.80
CA MET A 123 -0.98 -0.23 0.38
C MET A 123 0.43 -0.56 -0.08
N MET A 124 0.68 -1.80 -0.50
CA MET A 124 1.98 -2.24 -0.99
C MET A 124 2.03 -2.17 -2.52
N MET A 125 2.97 -1.43 -3.06
CA MET A 125 3.13 -1.23 -4.51
C MET A 125 4.56 -1.49 -4.95
N HIS A 126 4.73 -1.90 -6.21
CA HIS A 126 6.04 -1.87 -6.85
C HIS A 126 6.48 -0.43 -7.06
N GLU A 127 7.79 -0.21 -6.99
CA GLU A 127 8.41 1.05 -7.39
C GLU A 127 8.82 1.00 -8.87
N GLN A 128 8.93 2.17 -9.47
CA GLN A 128 9.60 2.39 -10.75
C GLN A 128 10.62 3.51 -10.62
N GLN A 129 11.62 3.48 -11.47
CA GLN A 129 12.61 4.53 -11.60
C GLN A 129 12.44 5.20 -12.97
N ASP A 130 12.39 6.53 -12.98
CA ASP A 130 12.35 7.30 -14.22
C ASP A 130 13.78 7.49 -14.80
N ASP A 131 13.87 8.11 -15.97
CA ASP A 131 15.14 8.36 -16.68
C ASP A 131 16.09 9.30 -15.92
N PHE A 132 15.57 10.05 -14.96
CA PHE A 132 16.35 10.96 -14.09
C PHE A 132 16.76 10.30 -12.77
N GLY A 133 16.38 9.04 -12.56
CA GLY A 133 16.69 8.31 -11.34
C GLY A 133 15.65 8.44 -10.21
N ASN A 134 14.58 9.22 -10.39
CA ASN A 134 13.56 9.36 -9.38
C ASN A 134 12.79 8.06 -9.19
N ILE A 135 12.59 7.67 -7.94
CA ILE A 135 11.90 6.44 -7.56
C ILE A 135 10.54 6.82 -6.98
N ARG A 136 9.48 6.25 -7.59
CA ARG A 136 8.09 6.50 -7.19
C ARG A 136 7.24 5.23 -7.34
N PRO A 137 5.99 5.21 -6.81
CA PRO A 137 5.08 4.08 -7.02
C PRO A 137 4.89 3.80 -8.51
N LYS A 138 4.90 2.53 -8.89
CA LYS A 138 4.64 2.13 -10.28
C LYS A 138 3.14 2.18 -10.56
N THR A 139 2.77 2.95 -11.57
CA THR A 139 1.38 3.08 -12.04
C THR A 139 1.28 2.86 -13.55
N ILE A 140 0.09 2.98 -14.11
CA ILE A 140 -0.17 2.96 -15.55
C ILE A 140 -1.01 4.19 -15.91
N GLY A 141 -0.49 5.02 -16.81
CA GLY A 141 -1.18 6.17 -17.37
C GLY A 141 -0.75 7.50 -16.75
N LYS A 142 -0.57 8.47 -17.65
CA LYS A 142 -0.07 9.81 -17.30
C LYS A 142 -0.93 10.57 -16.28
N LEU A 143 -2.22 10.25 -16.16
CA LEU A 143 -3.09 10.92 -15.21
C LEU A 143 -2.65 10.66 -13.78
N LEU A 144 -2.35 9.41 -13.42
CA LEU A 144 -1.84 9.06 -12.10
C LEU A 144 -0.40 9.54 -11.89
N ASP A 145 0.44 9.40 -12.92
CA ASP A 145 1.87 9.71 -12.81
C ASP A 145 2.15 11.22 -12.75
N GLU A 146 1.45 12.01 -13.57
CA GLU A 146 1.78 13.42 -13.77
C GLU A 146 0.80 14.38 -13.08
N LYS A 147 -0.47 13.97 -12.84
CA LYS A 147 -1.52 14.86 -12.35
C LYS A 147 -1.92 14.59 -10.90
N VAL A 148 -1.92 13.33 -10.47
CA VAL A 148 -2.39 12.97 -9.13
C VAL A 148 -1.25 12.93 -8.12
N THR A 149 -0.06 12.46 -8.50
CA THR A 149 1.08 12.25 -7.58
C THR A 149 0.65 11.41 -6.38
N ILE A 150 0.51 10.09 -6.61
CA ILE A 150 -0.09 9.16 -5.63
C ILE A 150 0.56 9.25 -4.25
N GLU A 151 1.89 9.31 -4.19
CA GLU A 151 2.64 9.43 -2.93
C GLU A 151 2.30 10.71 -2.16
N GLY A 152 1.82 11.75 -2.85
CA GLY A 152 1.32 12.97 -2.24
C GLY A 152 0.04 12.77 -1.41
N MET A 153 -0.73 11.72 -1.67
CA MET A 153 -1.96 11.40 -0.94
C MET A 153 -1.69 10.68 0.41
N PHE A 154 -0.43 10.32 0.70
CA PHE A 154 -0.04 9.62 1.92
C PHE A 154 0.90 10.50 2.75
N THR A 155 0.70 10.53 4.06
CA THR A 155 1.63 11.16 5.00
C THR A 155 2.83 10.27 5.29
N ILE A 156 2.63 8.96 5.23
CA ILE A 156 3.65 7.95 5.50
C ILE A 156 3.88 7.14 4.21
N VAL A 157 5.10 7.23 3.69
CA VAL A 157 5.57 6.45 2.54
C VAL A 157 6.87 5.76 2.94
N LEU A 158 6.86 4.44 3.06
CA LEU A 158 8.03 3.64 3.40
C LEU A 158 8.55 2.93 2.16
N ARG A 159 9.85 2.89 2.00
CA ARG A 159 10.48 2.15 0.92
C ARG A 159 11.13 0.87 1.45
N ALA A 160 10.64 -0.28 1.01
CA ALA A 160 11.25 -1.57 1.30
C ALA A 160 12.50 -1.74 0.44
N VAL A 161 13.62 -2.05 1.07
CA VAL A 161 14.91 -2.26 0.42
C VAL A 161 15.54 -3.58 0.87
N LYS A 162 16.40 -4.13 0.02
CA LYS A 162 17.27 -5.25 0.34
C LYS A 162 18.67 -4.95 -0.17
N ASP A 163 19.63 -4.96 0.71
CA ASP A 163 21.04 -4.73 0.43
C ASP A 163 21.95 -5.70 1.21
N SER A 164 23.23 -5.39 1.34
CA SER A 164 24.21 -6.19 2.09
C SER A 164 23.93 -6.28 3.59
N GLN A 165 23.17 -5.33 4.15
CA GLN A 165 22.75 -5.31 5.55
C GLN A 165 21.43 -6.08 5.78
N GLY A 166 20.78 -6.58 4.72
CA GLY A 166 19.53 -7.30 4.79
C GLY A 166 18.32 -6.50 4.34
N TYR A 167 17.15 -6.91 4.82
CA TYR A 167 15.88 -6.25 4.52
C TYR A 167 15.61 -5.11 5.50
N ALA A 168 15.17 -3.96 4.98
CA ALA A 168 14.81 -2.81 5.80
C ALA A 168 13.67 -2.00 5.18
N PHE A 169 13.11 -1.09 5.98
CA PHE A 169 12.33 0.04 5.49
C PHE A 169 13.15 1.33 5.61
N ILE A 170 13.10 2.15 4.56
CA ILE A 170 13.59 3.53 4.58
C ILE A 170 12.40 4.43 4.86
N THR A 171 12.48 5.21 5.94
CA THR A 171 11.39 6.04 6.46
C THR A 171 11.43 7.48 5.97
N GLN A 172 12.62 7.94 5.59
CA GLN A 172 12.88 9.24 5.00
C GLN A 172 13.92 9.11 3.89
N SER A 173 13.86 9.96 2.91
CA SER A 173 14.80 9.94 1.79
C SER A 173 15.37 11.33 1.57
N GLU A 174 16.68 11.42 1.52
CA GLU A 174 17.39 12.65 1.18
C GLU A 174 17.46 12.87 -0.34
N ASP A 175 17.23 11.81 -1.14
CA ASP A 175 17.47 11.80 -2.58
C ASP A 175 16.19 11.56 -3.40
N MET A 176 16.38 10.99 -4.58
CA MET A 176 15.39 10.78 -5.63
C MET A 176 14.24 9.81 -5.28
N ALA A 177 14.21 9.24 -4.09
CA ALA A 177 13.12 8.35 -3.65
C ALA A 177 12.09 9.11 -2.79
N VAL A 178 10.82 8.67 -2.86
CA VAL A 178 9.69 9.38 -2.21
C VAL A 178 9.38 8.91 -0.79
N SER A 179 10.35 8.34 -0.06
CA SER A 179 10.12 7.93 1.33
C SER A 179 9.93 9.16 2.23
N LYS A 180 8.91 9.13 3.05
CA LYS A 180 8.59 10.20 4.01
C LYS A 180 7.79 9.69 5.18
N SER A 181 7.97 10.31 6.32
CA SER A 181 7.18 10.10 7.53
C SER A 181 7.13 11.38 8.36
N PRO A 182 6.17 11.54 9.28
CA PRO A 182 6.17 12.64 10.23
C PRO A 182 7.46 12.70 11.04
N MET A 183 7.90 13.92 11.34
CA MET A 183 9.10 14.15 12.13
C MET A 183 8.98 13.48 13.51
N GLY A 184 9.97 12.68 13.89
CA GLY A 184 10.01 11.99 15.19
C GLY A 184 9.12 10.74 15.28
N MET A 185 8.46 10.30 14.19
CA MET A 185 7.69 9.06 14.22
C MET A 185 8.58 7.81 14.31
N PHE A 186 9.69 7.81 13.62
CA PHE A 186 10.67 6.73 13.64
C PHE A 186 12.00 7.24 14.21
N GLU A 187 12.70 6.40 14.97
CA GLU A 187 13.98 6.75 15.61
C GLU A 187 15.13 6.91 14.60
N SER A 188 15.02 6.28 13.43
CA SER A 188 16.04 6.33 12.37
C SER A 188 15.43 6.28 10.98
N GLU A 189 16.20 6.72 9.98
CA GLU A 189 15.80 6.68 8.57
C GLU A 189 15.74 5.25 8.02
N ARG A 190 16.48 4.33 8.65
CA ARG A 190 16.47 2.90 8.31
C ARG A 190 16.01 2.10 9.52
N ILE A 191 14.89 1.39 9.35
CA ILE A 191 14.31 0.53 10.38
C ILE A 191 14.17 -0.91 9.88
N ASP A 192 13.96 -1.83 10.79
CA ASP A 192 13.75 -3.24 10.47
C ASP A 192 12.55 -3.44 9.55
N ASN A 193 12.66 -4.40 8.64
CA ASN A 193 11.59 -4.81 7.75
C ASN A 193 10.53 -5.64 8.51
N ASP A 194 9.77 -4.98 9.38
CA ASP A 194 8.75 -5.59 10.22
C ASP A 194 7.53 -4.67 10.36
N MET A 195 6.36 -5.16 9.90
CA MET A 195 5.12 -4.38 9.93
C MET A 195 4.57 -4.17 11.34
N LYS A 196 4.93 -5.00 12.33
CA LYS A 196 4.54 -4.75 13.73
C LYS A 196 5.23 -3.51 14.29
N LEU A 197 6.53 -3.35 14.03
CA LEU A 197 7.27 -2.16 14.45
C LEU A 197 6.72 -0.90 13.78
N VAL A 198 6.32 -0.99 12.51
CA VAL A 198 5.68 0.12 11.80
C VAL A 198 4.33 0.47 12.42
N GLU A 199 3.50 -0.53 12.73
CA GLU A 199 2.22 -0.34 13.42
C GLU A 199 2.41 0.36 14.77
N GLU A 200 3.31 -0.16 15.60
CA GLU A 200 3.59 0.38 16.94
C GLU A 200 4.02 1.85 16.89
N ALA A 201 4.91 2.18 15.96
CA ALA A 201 5.36 3.57 15.76
C ALA A 201 4.20 4.49 15.34
N ILE A 202 3.36 4.06 14.39
CA ILE A 202 2.21 4.85 13.93
C ILE A 202 1.18 5.05 15.05
N ARG A 203 0.86 3.98 15.80
CA ARG A 203 -0.11 4.07 16.90
C ARG A 203 0.39 4.95 18.03
N SER A 204 1.67 4.82 18.38
CA SER A 204 2.30 5.66 19.40
C SER A 204 2.29 7.13 18.98
N TYR A 205 2.67 7.43 17.74
CA TYR A 205 2.76 8.80 17.24
C TYR A 205 1.41 9.52 17.16
N TYR A 206 0.37 8.82 16.69
CA TYR A 206 -0.97 9.38 16.51
C TYR A 206 -1.91 9.11 17.70
N GLU A 207 -1.40 8.52 18.79
CA GLU A 207 -2.18 8.16 19.98
C GLU A 207 -3.42 7.32 19.64
N ILE A 208 -3.26 6.41 18.64
CA ILE A 208 -4.36 5.51 18.22
C ILE A 208 -4.50 4.40 19.25
N PRO A 209 -5.66 4.29 19.94
CA PRO A 209 -5.82 3.31 21.00
C PRO A 209 -5.67 1.88 20.45
N VAL A 210 -4.90 1.07 21.15
CA VAL A 210 -4.88 -0.39 20.99
C VAL A 210 -6.10 -0.90 21.76
N GLN A 211 -7.10 -1.42 21.09
CA GLN A 211 -8.15 -2.14 21.79
C GLN A 211 -7.58 -3.47 22.28
N GLU A 212 -7.49 -3.65 23.59
CA GLU A 212 -7.23 -4.96 24.15
C GLU A 212 -8.31 -5.92 23.63
N ALA A 213 -7.87 -7.07 23.09
CA ALA A 213 -8.79 -8.11 22.67
C ALA A 213 -9.70 -8.44 23.87
N ALA A 214 -11.00 -8.25 23.70
CA ALA A 214 -11.96 -8.67 24.70
C ALA A 214 -11.72 -10.15 25.01
N LYS A 215 -11.32 -10.42 26.24
CA LYS A 215 -11.09 -11.78 26.77
C LYS A 215 -12.37 -12.61 26.75
#